data_525d90765ea389b8981145b56944a69c
#
_entry.id   525d90765ea389b8981145b56944a69c
#
_cell.length_a   1.000
_cell.length_b   1.000
_cell.length_c   1.000
_cell.angle_alpha   90.00
_cell.angle_beta   90.00
_cell.angle_gamma   90.00
#
_symmetry.space_group_name_H-M   'P 1'
#
loop_
_entity.id
_entity.type
_entity.pdbx_description
1 polymer ?
#
loop_
_entity_poly.entity_id
_entity_poly.type
_entity_poly.pdbx_seq_one_letter_code
_entity_poly.pdbx_strand_id
1 'polypeptide(L)'
;MSENGGDPILVVEGLKKYYPVRGGILGGKIGEVRAVDGVSFTVREGETLGLVGESGCGKSTLGRALNRLEKPTEGTVLFEGKDLAHASGKELFRLRRDIQMIFQDPYSSLNPRMTVGEIVREPLLVHRVGTRPEQVEKVRELLEVVGLPGDTLERYPHEFSGGQRQRVGLARALTLEPKLVIADEPVSALDVSVQSQVLNLMVRLQRERNLTYVFISHDLSVVEYISDTIAIMYLGRIVEVGTVETIFERAAHPYTRALIEAIPVPDPRQSHEVKLLEGEAPSALSPPPGCPFHPRCPFAIAACSEAVPALEAVEASEEDRGREHLAACIRKGEI
;
A
#
# COMPACT_ATOMS: atom_id res chain seq x y z
N MET A 1 14.32 -20.20 -10.75
CA MET A 1 13.10 -19.46 -11.09
C MET A 1 11.95 -20.31 -10.59
N SER A 2 11.44 -20.03 -9.40
CA SER A 2 10.32 -20.79 -8.83
C SER A 2 9.02 -20.20 -9.42
N GLU A 3 8.22 -21.09 -10.03
CA GLU A 3 6.82 -20.80 -10.37
C GLU A 3 6.07 -20.51 -9.06
N ASN A 4 6.00 -19.24 -8.67
CA ASN A 4 5.28 -18.83 -7.47
C ASN A 4 3.76 -18.87 -7.72
N GLY A 5 3.21 -20.06 -7.86
CA GLY A 5 1.77 -20.36 -7.80
C GLY A 5 1.30 -20.57 -6.36
N GLY A 6 1.77 -19.75 -5.39
CA GLY A 6 1.33 -19.84 -3.99
C GLY A 6 -0.15 -19.48 -3.84
N ASP A 7 -0.82 -20.11 -2.85
CA ASP A 7 -2.19 -19.76 -2.48
C ASP A 7 -2.27 -18.28 -2.06
N PRO A 8 -3.40 -17.59 -2.31
CA PRO A 8 -3.56 -16.20 -1.90
C PRO A 8 -3.56 -16.09 -0.36
N ILE A 9 -2.63 -15.29 0.18
CA ILE A 9 -2.58 -14.99 1.62
C ILE A 9 -3.59 -13.92 2.01
N LEU A 10 -3.84 -12.96 1.10
CA LEU A 10 -4.80 -11.88 1.28
C LEU A 10 -5.78 -11.83 0.10
N VAL A 11 -7.07 -11.86 0.39
CA VAL A 11 -8.14 -11.68 -0.61
C VAL A 11 -9.04 -10.54 -0.14
N VAL A 12 -9.22 -9.54 -0.99
CA VAL A 12 -10.06 -8.37 -0.73
C VAL A 12 -11.19 -8.35 -1.76
N GLU A 13 -12.45 -8.28 -1.30
CA GLU A 13 -13.62 -8.32 -2.16
C GLU A 13 -14.60 -7.21 -1.83
N GLY A 14 -14.84 -6.33 -2.79
CA GLY A 14 -15.84 -5.26 -2.71
C GLY A 14 -15.65 -4.32 -1.51
N LEU A 15 -14.40 -4.13 -1.05
CA LEU A 15 -14.11 -3.38 0.16
C LEU A 15 -14.52 -1.92 0.00
N LYS A 16 -15.32 -1.41 0.97
CA LYS A 16 -15.73 -0.01 1.02
C LYS A 16 -15.39 0.61 2.38
N LYS A 17 -14.94 1.85 2.33
CA LYS A 17 -14.79 2.69 3.52
C LYS A 17 -15.30 4.08 3.23
N TYR A 18 -16.42 4.43 3.87
CA TYR A 18 -17.08 5.71 3.75
C TYR A 18 -17.05 6.47 5.08
N TYR A 19 -16.81 7.76 5.01
CA TYR A 19 -16.81 8.64 6.16
C TYR A 19 -18.01 9.61 6.05
N PRO A 20 -18.95 9.57 6.99
CA PRO A 20 -20.08 10.50 6.99
C PRO A 20 -19.61 11.92 7.25
N VAL A 21 -19.98 12.84 6.38
CA VAL A 21 -19.78 14.28 6.59
C VAL A 21 -21.02 14.84 7.24
N ARG A 22 -20.84 15.46 8.41
CA ARG A 22 -21.90 16.09 9.17
C ARG A 22 -21.80 17.62 9.05
N GLY A 23 -22.91 18.28 8.93
CA GLY A 23 -22.97 19.74 8.82
C GLY A 23 -24.28 20.30 9.30
N GLY A 24 -24.34 21.64 9.30
CA GLY A 24 -25.48 22.38 9.84
C GLY A 24 -25.52 22.47 11.38
N ILE A 25 -26.35 23.35 11.93
CA ILE A 25 -26.45 23.62 13.38
C ILE A 25 -26.89 22.39 14.18
N LEU A 26 -27.59 21.45 13.56
CA LEU A 26 -28.07 20.21 14.17
C LEU A 26 -27.20 18.96 13.86
N GLY A 27 -26.04 19.11 13.21
CA GLY A 27 -25.12 17.99 12.95
C GLY A 27 -25.65 16.89 12.00
N GLY A 28 -26.64 17.24 11.14
CA GLY A 28 -27.21 16.31 10.17
C GLY A 28 -26.18 15.78 9.17
N LYS A 29 -26.38 14.56 8.63
CA LYS A 29 -25.55 13.98 7.57
C LYS A 29 -25.80 14.76 6.27
N ILE A 30 -24.76 15.41 5.72
CA ILE A 30 -24.81 16.17 4.47
C ILE A 30 -24.18 15.43 3.29
N GLY A 31 -23.43 14.37 3.53
CA GLY A 31 -22.79 13.57 2.49
C GLY A 31 -21.91 12.48 3.07
N GLU A 32 -21.19 11.80 2.19
CA GLU A 32 -20.20 10.79 2.56
C GLU A 32 -18.96 10.93 1.68
N VAL A 33 -17.78 10.92 2.29
CA VAL A 33 -16.51 10.76 1.57
C VAL A 33 -16.28 9.29 1.30
N ARG A 34 -16.26 8.91 0.03
CA ARG A 34 -16.00 7.53 -0.42
C ARG A 34 -14.51 7.30 -0.57
N ALA A 35 -13.81 7.11 0.55
CA ALA A 35 -12.36 6.97 0.55
C ALA A 35 -11.87 5.64 -0.08
N VAL A 36 -12.65 4.57 0.08
CA VAL A 36 -12.46 3.28 -0.61
C VAL A 36 -13.84 2.85 -1.10
N ASP A 37 -13.99 2.53 -2.39
CA ASP A 37 -15.29 2.32 -3.01
C ASP A 37 -15.31 1.09 -3.94
N GLY A 38 -15.48 -0.09 -3.34
CA GLY A 38 -15.60 -1.35 -4.06
C GLY A 38 -14.27 -1.94 -4.56
N VAL A 39 -13.22 -1.83 -3.74
CA VAL A 39 -11.89 -2.35 -4.07
C VAL A 39 -11.82 -3.86 -3.92
N SER A 40 -11.29 -4.55 -4.96
CA SER A 40 -11.06 -5.99 -4.96
C SER A 40 -9.68 -6.30 -5.56
N PHE A 41 -8.92 -7.17 -4.88
CA PHE A 41 -7.62 -7.69 -5.35
C PHE A 41 -7.19 -8.88 -4.49
N THR A 42 -6.17 -9.60 -4.95
CA THR A 42 -5.54 -10.69 -4.21
C THR A 42 -4.04 -10.45 -4.10
N VAL A 43 -3.43 -10.94 -3.01
CA VAL A 43 -1.97 -10.96 -2.83
C VAL A 43 -1.55 -12.38 -2.48
N ARG A 44 -0.55 -12.91 -3.18
CA ARG A 44 -0.01 -14.25 -2.92
C ARG A 44 1.06 -14.20 -1.84
N GLU A 45 1.30 -15.32 -1.18
CA GLU A 45 2.36 -15.41 -0.18
C GLU A 45 3.75 -15.13 -0.80
N GLY A 46 4.55 -14.32 -0.10
CA GLY A 46 5.88 -13.90 -0.56
C GLY A 46 5.88 -12.85 -1.68
N GLU A 47 4.71 -12.36 -2.11
CA GLU A 47 4.54 -11.34 -3.13
C GLU A 47 4.54 -9.93 -2.54
N THR A 48 5.02 -8.96 -3.33
CA THR A 48 4.82 -7.53 -3.06
C THR A 48 3.78 -6.97 -4.04
N LEU A 49 2.61 -6.58 -3.50
CA LEU A 49 1.63 -5.76 -4.22
C LEU A 49 1.95 -4.28 -4.02
N GLY A 50 2.29 -3.57 -5.08
CA GLY A 50 2.41 -2.11 -5.10
C GLY A 50 1.05 -1.44 -5.28
N LEU A 51 0.68 -0.53 -4.38
CA LEU A 51 -0.54 0.27 -4.49
C LEU A 51 -0.19 1.73 -4.77
N VAL A 52 -0.52 2.21 -5.97
CA VAL A 52 -0.13 3.53 -6.47
C VAL A 52 -1.34 4.40 -6.82
N GLY A 53 -1.18 5.71 -6.72
CA GLY A 53 -2.17 6.70 -7.13
C GLY A 53 -1.88 8.07 -6.53
N GLU A 54 -2.58 9.10 -6.99
CA GLU A 54 -2.43 10.47 -6.49
C GLU A 54 -2.68 10.59 -4.99
N SER A 55 -2.14 11.65 -4.36
CA SER A 55 -2.41 11.95 -2.95
C SER A 55 -3.91 12.13 -2.72
N GLY A 56 -4.43 11.57 -1.62
CA GLY A 56 -5.86 11.65 -1.29
C GLY A 56 -6.76 10.66 -2.05
N CYS A 57 -6.27 9.79 -2.93
CA CYS A 57 -7.12 8.83 -3.65
C CYS A 57 -7.63 7.66 -2.78
N GLY A 58 -7.18 7.55 -1.50
CA GLY A 58 -7.69 6.55 -0.55
C GLY A 58 -6.72 5.44 -0.15
N LYS A 59 -5.47 5.42 -0.63
CA LYS A 59 -4.46 4.37 -0.37
C LYS A 59 -4.23 4.09 1.12
N SER A 60 -3.90 5.12 1.90
CA SER A 60 -3.66 4.96 3.35
C SER A 60 -4.92 4.51 4.10
N THR A 61 -6.11 4.95 3.66
CA THR A 61 -7.38 4.45 4.19
C THR A 61 -7.56 2.96 3.89
N LEU A 62 -7.24 2.53 2.67
CA LEU A 62 -7.25 1.11 2.30
C LEU A 62 -6.27 0.33 3.18
N GLY A 63 -5.01 0.77 3.32
CA GLY A 63 -4.01 0.13 4.19
C GLY A 63 -4.48 -0.03 5.64
N ARG A 64 -5.09 1.00 6.22
CA ARG A 64 -5.66 0.95 7.58
C ARG A 64 -6.87 0.02 7.67
N ALA A 65 -7.67 -0.08 6.63
CA ALA A 65 -8.80 -1.01 6.57
C ALA A 65 -8.31 -2.47 6.47
N LEU A 66 -7.26 -2.74 5.68
CA LEU A 66 -6.62 -4.05 5.56
C LEU A 66 -6.04 -4.56 6.89
N ASN A 67 -5.46 -3.68 7.71
CA ASN A 67 -4.99 -4.03 9.06
C ASN A 67 -6.09 -3.90 10.14
N ARG A 68 -7.32 -3.62 9.72
CA ARG A 68 -8.46 -3.44 10.64
C ARG A 68 -8.20 -2.37 11.72
N LEU A 69 -7.30 -1.41 11.46
CA LEU A 69 -7.17 -0.17 12.25
C LEU A 69 -8.40 0.70 12.05
N GLU A 70 -8.96 0.67 10.84
CA GLU A 70 -10.26 1.22 10.52
C GLU A 70 -11.24 0.12 10.13
N LYS A 71 -12.44 0.18 10.68
CA LYS A 71 -13.49 -0.78 10.34
C LYS A 71 -14.01 -0.48 8.93
N PRO A 72 -14.01 -1.45 7.99
CA PRO A 72 -14.69 -1.29 6.71
C PRO A 72 -16.17 -0.96 6.88
N THR A 73 -16.74 -0.28 5.89
CA THR A 73 -18.19 -0.02 5.80
C THR A 73 -18.89 -1.24 5.24
N GLU A 74 -18.31 -1.83 4.18
CA GLU A 74 -18.81 -3.04 3.49
C GLU A 74 -17.63 -3.82 2.91
N GLY A 75 -17.89 -5.03 2.44
CA GLY A 75 -16.91 -5.91 1.80
C GLY A 75 -16.19 -6.83 2.76
N THR A 76 -15.33 -7.69 2.22
CA THR A 76 -14.59 -8.71 2.97
C THR A 76 -13.09 -8.51 2.80
N VAL A 77 -12.33 -8.91 3.83
CA VAL A 77 -10.87 -8.99 3.84
C VAL A 77 -10.51 -10.35 4.42
N LEU A 78 -10.15 -11.29 3.58
CA LEU A 78 -9.74 -12.63 4.01
C LEU A 78 -8.22 -12.68 4.11
N PHE A 79 -7.71 -12.97 5.29
CA PHE A 79 -6.31 -13.25 5.54
C PHE A 79 -6.16 -14.72 5.92
N GLU A 80 -5.42 -15.49 5.13
CA GLU A 80 -5.35 -16.96 5.24
C GLU A 80 -6.76 -17.61 5.38
N GLY A 81 -7.72 -17.13 4.57
CA GLY A 81 -9.12 -17.59 4.60
C GLY A 81 -9.95 -17.12 5.79
N LYS A 82 -9.40 -16.34 6.72
CA LYS A 82 -10.12 -15.80 7.89
C LYS A 82 -10.59 -14.37 7.62
N ASP A 83 -11.85 -14.10 7.90
CA ASP A 83 -12.44 -12.77 7.68
C ASP A 83 -11.96 -11.75 8.72
N LEU A 84 -10.98 -10.94 8.34
CA LEU A 84 -10.44 -9.87 9.16
C LEU A 84 -11.43 -8.70 9.30
N ALA A 85 -12.27 -8.43 8.28
CA ALA A 85 -13.20 -7.30 8.29
C ALA A 85 -14.27 -7.45 9.39
N HIS A 86 -14.67 -8.67 9.69
CA HIS A 86 -15.69 -8.98 10.71
C HIS A 86 -15.10 -9.56 11.99
N ALA A 87 -13.81 -9.90 12.03
CA ALA A 87 -13.13 -10.40 13.22
C ALA A 87 -13.23 -9.41 14.39
N SER A 88 -13.33 -9.94 15.60
CA SER A 88 -13.47 -9.15 16.81
C SER A 88 -12.71 -9.75 18.00
N GLY A 89 -12.42 -8.92 19.02
CA GLY A 89 -11.87 -9.35 20.28
C GLY A 89 -10.59 -10.19 20.13
N LYS A 90 -10.59 -11.41 20.68
CA LYS A 90 -9.41 -12.29 20.71
C LYS A 90 -8.95 -12.76 19.31
N GLU A 91 -9.87 -12.92 18.39
CA GLU A 91 -9.56 -13.33 17.02
C GLU A 91 -8.79 -12.23 16.30
N LEU A 92 -9.30 -11.01 16.30
CA LEU A 92 -8.62 -9.85 15.71
C LEU A 92 -7.24 -9.62 16.33
N PHE A 93 -7.12 -9.80 17.66
CA PHE A 93 -5.85 -9.70 18.37
C PHE A 93 -4.82 -10.73 17.88
N ARG A 94 -5.25 -11.97 17.59
CA ARG A 94 -4.37 -13.00 17.02
C ARG A 94 -3.96 -12.69 15.60
N LEU A 95 -4.93 -12.29 14.73
CA LEU A 95 -4.64 -11.95 13.33
C LEU A 95 -3.67 -10.77 13.20
N ARG A 96 -3.77 -9.78 14.10
CA ARG A 96 -2.84 -8.65 14.14
C ARG A 96 -1.40 -9.02 14.49
N ARG A 97 -1.14 -10.21 15.01
CA ARG A 97 0.21 -10.72 15.20
C ARG A 97 0.89 -10.98 13.84
N ASP A 98 0.11 -11.55 12.92
CA ASP A 98 0.58 -12.00 11.63
C ASP A 98 0.52 -10.90 10.55
N ILE A 99 -0.20 -9.79 10.84
CA ILE A 99 -0.33 -8.62 9.98
C ILE A 99 0.21 -7.39 10.70
N GLN A 100 1.26 -6.79 10.19
CA GLN A 100 1.87 -5.60 10.77
C GLN A 100 1.83 -4.41 9.82
N MET A 101 2.00 -3.20 10.34
CA MET A 101 1.97 -1.97 9.55
C MET A 101 3.17 -1.10 9.83
N ILE A 102 3.77 -0.59 8.74
CA ILE A 102 4.76 0.48 8.76
C ILE A 102 4.04 1.76 8.35
N PHE A 103 4.10 2.79 9.18
CA PHE A 103 3.38 4.05 8.98
C PHE A 103 4.21 5.06 8.18
N GLN A 104 3.53 5.95 7.48
CA GLN A 104 4.09 6.98 6.62
C GLN A 104 5.09 7.90 7.32
N ASP A 105 4.77 8.35 8.53
CA ASP A 105 5.62 9.27 9.29
C ASP A 105 6.37 8.54 10.40
N PRO A 106 7.70 8.34 10.24
CA PRO A 106 8.51 7.71 11.28
C PRO A 106 8.62 8.55 12.56
N TYR A 107 8.35 9.85 12.51
CA TYR A 107 8.40 10.72 13.69
C TYR A 107 7.19 10.51 14.59
N SER A 108 5.99 10.51 14.02
CA SER A 108 4.76 10.34 14.79
C SER A 108 4.47 8.90 15.18
N SER A 109 5.08 7.92 14.46
CA SER A 109 4.86 6.50 14.69
C SER A 109 5.65 5.93 15.86
N LEU A 110 6.72 6.61 16.31
CA LEU A 110 7.57 6.20 17.43
C LEU A 110 7.30 7.09 18.64
N ASN A 111 7.02 6.48 19.80
CA ASN A 111 6.84 7.25 21.04
C ASN A 111 8.18 7.90 21.47
N PRO A 112 8.29 9.25 21.47
CA PRO A 112 9.56 9.92 21.75
C PRO A 112 10.03 9.79 23.20
N ARG A 113 9.19 9.26 24.10
CA ARG A 113 9.51 9.04 25.52
C ARG A 113 10.01 7.64 25.82
N MET A 114 9.98 6.74 24.84
CA MET A 114 10.46 5.36 24.95
C MET A 114 11.82 5.24 24.27
N THR A 115 12.68 4.36 24.80
CA THR A 115 13.92 4.01 24.10
C THR A 115 13.61 3.14 22.86
N VAL A 116 14.56 3.06 21.92
CA VAL A 116 14.42 2.21 20.73
C VAL A 116 14.20 0.75 21.12
N GLY A 117 14.90 0.26 22.13
CA GLY A 117 14.71 -1.10 22.68
C GLY A 117 13.30 -1.33 23.21
N GLU A 118 12.72 -0.36 23.91
CA GLU A 118 11.34 -0.42 24.39
C GLU A 118 10.32 -0.45 23.25
N ILE A 119 10.50 0.43 22.27
CA ILE A 119 9.61 0.53 21.09
C ILE A 119 9.58 -0.78 20.30
N VAL A 120 10.75 -1.35 19.99
CA VAL A 120 10.82 -2.61 19.20
C VAL A 120 10.33 -3.79 20.03
N ARG A 121 10.50 -3.76 21.37
CA ARG A 121 10.03 -4.82 22.27
C ARG A 121 8.53 -4.75 22.55
N GLU A 122 7.87 -3.61 22.40
CA GLU A 122 6.48 -3.39 22.75
C GLU A 122 5.52 -4.48 22.20
N PRO A 123 5.60 -4.89 20.90
CA PRO A 123 4.75 -5.94 20.36
C PRO A 123 4.89 -7.27 21.12
N LEU A 124 6.10 -7.65 21.54
CA LEU A 124 6.32 -8.88 22.34
C LEU A 124 5.64 -8.81 23.71
N LEU A 125 5.66 -7.63 24.34
CA LEU A 125 4.97 -7.41 25.62
C LEU A 125 3.47 -7.51 25.46
N VAL A 126 2.91 -6.85 24.46
CA VAL A 126 1.46 -6.83 24.19
C VAL A 126 0.95 -8.24 23.89
N HIS A 127 1.67 -8.99 23.06
CA HIS A 127 1.29 -10.36 22.68
C HIS A 127 1.80 -11.45 23.64
N ARG A 128 2.52 -11.05 24.70
CA ARG A 128 3.06 -11.96 25.75
C ARG A 128 3.96 -13.06 25.18
N VAL A 129 4.85 -12.68 24.27
CA VAL A 129 5.79 -13.59 23.60
C VAL A 129 7.13 -13.56 24.32
N GLY A 130 7.60 -14.70 24.82
CA GLY A 130 8.90 -14.87 25.46
C GLY A 130 9.05 -14.21 26.84
N THR A 131 10.16 -14.50 27.49
CA THR A 131 10.62 -13.86 28.73
C THR A 131 11.35 -12.56 28.44
N ARG A 132 11.55 -11.73 29.46
CA ARG A 132 12.26 -10.44 29.29
C ARG A 132 13.67 -10.56 28.68
N PRO A 133 14.53 -11.51 29.12
CA PRO A 133 15.84 -11.71 28.51
C PRO A 133 15.75 -12.11 27.03
N GLU A 134 14.86 -13.05 26.66
CA GLU A 134 14.62 -13.48 25.28
C GLU A 134 14.12 -12.33 24.40
N GLN A 135 13.23 -11.48 24.94
CA GLN A 135 12.73 -10.30 24.23
C GLN A 135 13.85 -9.30 23.93
N VAL A 136 14.74 -9.05 24.90
CA VAL A 136 15.87 -8.11 24.72
C VAL A 136 16.83 -8.63 23.67
N GLU A 137 17.14 -9.93 23.69
CA GLU A 137 18.03 -10.53 22.72
C GLU A 137 17.44 -10.47 21.31
N LYS A 138 16.17 -10.85 21.16
CA LYS A 138 15.45 -10.74 19.88
C LYS A 138 15.42 -9.32 19.34
N VAL A 139 15.25 -8.32 20.19
CA VAL A 139 15.30 -6.89 19.78
C VAL A 139 16.70 -6.51 19.29
N ARG A 140 17.76 -6.98 19.96
CA ARG A 140 19.16 -6.73 19.54
C ARG A 140 19.42 -7.33 18.15
N GLU A 141 19.05 -8.59 17.94
CA GLU A 141 19.15 -9.26 16.65
C GLU A 141 18.40 -8.51 15.54
N LEU A 142 17.16 -8.06 15.83
CA LEU A 142 16.35 -7.32 14.86
C LEU A 142 16.95 -5.95 14.50
N LEU A 143 17.54 -5.25 15.46
CA LEU A 143 18.25 -3.99 15.18
C LEU A 143 19.44 -4.23 14.26
N GLU A 144 20.22 -5.28 14.48
CA GLU A 144 21.32 -5.67 13.59
C GLU A 144 20.83 -6.06 12.19
N VAL A 145 19.73 -6.80 12.10
CA VAL A 145 19.08 -7.20 10.82
C VAL A 145 18.68 -5.97 9.99
N VAL A 146 18.21 -4.91 10.64
CA VAL A 146 17.88 -3.65 9.93
C VAL A 146 19.06 -2.71 9.77
N GLY A 147 20.28 -3.13 10.17
CA GLY A 147 21.52 -2.40 10.01
C GLY A 147 21.70 -1.27 11.04
N LEU A 148 21.14 -1.45 12.23
CA LEU A 148 21.38 -0.59 13.39
C LEU A 148 22.26 -1.34 14.40
N PRO A 149 23.30 -0.70 15.01
CA PRO A 149 24.11 -1.35 16.02
C PRO A 149 23.27 -1.78 17.24
N GLY A 150 23.57 -2.96 17.80
CA GLY A 150 22.82 -3.52 18.93
C GLY A 150 22.96 -2.72 20.24
N ASP A 151 23.94 -1.80 20.34
CA ASP A 151 24.11 -0.87 21.46
C ASP A 151 23.13 0.33 21.43
N THR A 152 22.34 0.46 20.36
CA THR A 152 21.35 1.54 20.20
C THR A 152 20.07 1.34 21.01
N LEU A 153 19.92 0.21 21.72
CA LEU A 153 18.75 -0.12 22.55
C LEU A 153 18.35 0.98 23.55
N GLU A 154 19.33 1.61 24.18
CA GLU A 154 19.14 2.62 25.23
C GLU A 154 18.87 4.03 24.66
N ARG A 155 19.02 4.23 23.35
CA ARG A 155 18.87 5.53 22.70
C ARG A 155 17.42 5.86 22.43
N TYR A 156 17.13 7.15 22.33
CA TYR A 156 15.78 7.66 22.04
C TYR A 156 15.60 7.99 20.55
N PRO A 157 14.37 7.96 20.01
CA PRO A 157 14.10 8.24 18.59
C PRO A 157 14.66 9.57 18.08
N HIS A 158 14.69 10.61 18.92
CA HIS A 158 15.21 11.93 18.54
C HIS A 158 16.71 11.97 18.27
N GLU A 159 17.47 10.96 18.70
CA GLU A 159 18.91 10.83 18.46
C GLU A 159 19.24 10.18 17.11
N PHE A 160 18.23 9.79 16.34
CA PHE A 160 18.37 9.08 15.05
C PHE A 160 17.99 9.96 13.87
N SER A 161 18.64 9.73 12.71
CA SER A 161 18.21 10.30 11.42
C SER A 161 16.86 9.73 10.98
N GLY A 162 16.20 10.36 9.99
CA GLY A 162 14.94 9.88 9.44
C GLY A 162 15.01 8.43 8.96
N GLY A 163 16.05 8.07 8.21
CA GLY A 163 16.25 6.69 7.73
C GLY A 163 16.53 5.69 8.85
N GLN A 164 17.25 6.10 9.90
CA GLN A 164 17.45 5.24 11.07
C GLN A 164 16.13 5.02 11.84
N ARG A 165 15.29 6.04 11.99
CA ARG A 165 13.94 5.88 12.60
C ARG A 165 13.06 4.96 11.77
N GLN A 166 13.13 5.06 10.43
CA GLN A 166 12.40 4.14 9.55
C GLN A 166 12.85 2.69 9.76
N ARG A 167 14.15 2.45 9.93
CA ARG A 167 14.69 1.12 10.26
C ARG A 167 14.20 0.62 11.63
N VAL A 168 14.07 1.51 12.63
CA VAL A 168 13.44 1.17 13.92
C VAL A 168 11.97 0.76 13.73
N GLY A 169 11.21 1.51 12.93
CA GLY A 169 9.83 1.18 12.57
C GLY A 169 9.71 -0.19 11.87
N LEU A 170 10.66 -0.49 10.96
CA LEU A 170 10.76 -1.78 10.29
C LEU A 170 11.09 -2.91 11.29
N ALA A 171 12.06 -2.72 12.20
CA ALA A 171 12.40 -3.68 13.24
C ALA A 171 11.19 -3.96 14.13
N ARG A 172 10.43 -2.92 14.54
CA ARG A 172 9.20 -3.07 15.32
C ARG A 172 8.16 -3.91 14.58
N ALA A 173 7.93 -3.65 13.30
CA ALA A 173 6.98 -4.42 12.49
C ALA A 173 7.38 -5.90 12.38
N LEU A 174 8.68 -6.19 12.30
CA LEU A 174 9.20 -7.56 12.16
C LEU A 174 9.26 -8.35 13.49
N THR A 175 9.04 -7.69 14.63
CA THR A 175 9.26 -8.29 15.96
C THR A 175 8.40 -9.53 16.21
N LEU A 176 7.20 -9.59 15.68
CA LEU A 176 6.27 -10.71 15.80
C LEU A 176 6.39 -11.74 14.67
N GLU A 177 7.38 -11.57 13.76
CA GLU A 177 7.56 -12.43 12.57
C GLU A 177 6.27 -12.50 11.74
N PRO A 178 5.77 -11.35 11.26
CA PRO A 178 4.52 -11.29 10.53
C PRO A 178 4.64 -11.99 9.17
N LYS A 179 3.51 -12.44 8.65
CA LYS A 179 3.41 -12.97 7.28
C LYS A 179 3.11 -11.87 6.26
N LEU A 180 2.38 -10.83 6.69
CA LEU A 180 1.97 -9.69 5.87
C LEU A 180 2.39 -8.39 6.53
N VAL A 181 3.04 -7.52 5.77
CA VAL A 181 3.39 -6.15 6.18
C VAL A 181 2.75 -5.15 5.23
N ILE A 182 1.93 -4.27 5.77
CA ILE A 182 1.36 -3.14 5.04
C ILE A 182 2.28 -1.94 5.26
N ALA A 183 2.95 -1.49 4.22
CA ALA A 183 3.89 -0.38 4.27
C ALA A 183 3.23 0.87 3.64
N ASP A 184 2.79 1.81 4.48
CA ASP A 184 2.12 3.03 4.05
C ASP A 184 3.15 4.14 3.86
N GLU A 185 3.53 4.40 2.60
CA GLU A 185 4.52 5.39 2.17
C GLU A 185 5.84 5.35 2.99
N PRO A 186 6.47 4.18 3.15
CA PRO A 186 7.54 3.98 4.14
C PRO A 186 8.83 4.74 3.84
N VAL A 187 8.95 5.37 2.66
CA VAL A 187 10.17 6.08 2.24
C VAL A 187 9.91 7.51 1.76
N SER A 188 8.67 7.98 1.77
CA SER A 188 8.27 9.29 1.20
C SER A 188 8.91 10.49 1.89
N ALA A 189 9.27 10.37 3.17
CA ALA A 189 9.88 11.44 3.97
C ALA A 189 11.42 11.39 3.99
N LEU A 190 12.05 10.51 3.18
CA LEU A 190 13.49 10.28 3.16
C LEU A 190 14.13 10.88 1.91
N ASP A 191 15.42 11.27 2.02
CA ASP A 191 16.20 11.60 0.85
C ASP A 191 16.47 10.36 -0.04
N VAL A 192 16.71 10.58 -1.34
CA VAL A 192 16.82 9.52 -2.36
C VAL A 192 17.84 8.44 -2.00
N SER A 193 18.98 8.84 -1.41
CA SER A 193 20.04 7.88 -1.07
C SER A 193 19.65 6.97 0.09
N VAL A 194 19.00 7.51 1.11
CA VAL A 194 18.48 6.76 2.27
C VAL A 194 17.27 5.93 1.87
N GLN A 195 16.39 6.46 1.00
CA GLN A 195 15.26 5.76 0.43
C GLN A 195 15.71 4.45 -0.25
N SER A 196 16.72 4.52 -1.14
CA SER A 196 17.27 3.34 -1.82
C SER A 196 17.81 2.29 -0.84
N GLN A 197 18.44 2.71 0.26
CA GLN A 197 18.95 1.80 1.29
C GLN A 197 17.81 1.07 2.03
N VAL A 198 16.71 1.78 2.35
CA VAL A 198 15.54 1.18 3.02
C VAL A 198 14.82 0.22 2.08
N LEU A 199 14.65 0.58 0.81
CA LEU A 199 14.04 -0.30 -0.20
C LEU A 199 14.85 -1.58 -0.40
N ASN A 200 16.18 -1.49 -0.55
CA ASN A 200 17.06 -2.65 -0.65
C ASN A 200 16.96 -3.56 0.59
N LEU A 201 16.86 -2.96 1.77
CA LEU A 201 16.63 -3.70 3.01
C LEU A 201 15.29 -4.45 2.98
N MET A 202 14.20 -3.80 2.55
CA MET A 202 12.87 -4.43 2.46
C MET A 202 12.84 -5.58 1.46
N VAL A 203 13.44 -5.41 0.26
CA VAL A 203 13.57 -6.48 -0.76
C VAL A 203 14.38 -7.67 -0.22
N ARG A 204 15.49 -7.40 0.48
CA ARG A 204 16.28 -8.45 1.10
C ARG A 204 15.46 -9.22 2.15
N LEU A 205 14.75 -8.51 3.03
CA LEU A 205 13.94 -9.12 4.08
C LEU A 205 12.76 -9.92 3.51
N GLN A 206 12.15 -9.46 2.42
CA GLN A 206 11.11 -10.21 1.71
C GLN A 206 11.65 -11.59 1.29
N ARG A 207 12.81 -11.62 0.63
CA ARG A 207 13.41 -12.87 0.13
C ARG A 207 13.90 -13.79 1.26
N GLU A 208 14.57 -13.23 2.27
CA GLU A 208 15.16 -14.01 3.38
C GLU A 208 14.09 -14.57 4.33
N ARG A 209 12.96 -13.89 4.49
CA ARG A 209 11.92 -14.23 5.47
C ARG A 209 10.57 -14.60 4.84
N ASN A 210 10.50 -14.70 3.52
CA ASN A 210 9.27 -14.96 2.75
C ASN A 210 8.13 -13.99 3.15
N LEU A 211 8.45 -12.70 3.34
CA LEU A 211 7.47 -11.69 3.73
C LEU A 211 6.58 -11.33 2.54
N THR A 212 5.30 -11.14 2.82
CA THR A 212 4.36 -10.56 1.86
C THR A 212 4.21 -9.08 2.16
N TYR A 213 4.23 -8.23 1.10
CA TYR A 213 4.01 -6.80 1.27
C TYR A 213 2.77 -6.29 0.53
N VAL A 214 2.05 -5.36 1.16
CA VAL A 214 1.23 -4.37 0.46
C VAL A 214 1.96 -3.04 0.62
N PHE A 215 2.64 -2.62 -0.47
CA PHE A 215 3.49 -1.45 -0.49
C PHE A 215 2.75 -0.26 -1.10
N ILE A 216 2.44 0.74 -0.29
CA ILE A 216 1.71 1.94 -0.70
C ILE A 216 2.70 3.05 -1.00
N SER A 217 2.60 3.65 -2.19
CA SER A 217 3.39 4.82 -2.58
C SER A 217 2.61 5.73 -3.53
N HIS A 218 3.04 6.99 -3.65
CA HIS A 218 2.64 7.88 -4.73
C HIS A 218 3.70 7.94 -5.83
N ASP A 219 4.89 7.35 -5.61
CA ASP A 219 5.99 7.30 -6.57
C ASP A 219 6.00 5.93 -7.29
N LEU A 220 5.68 5.96 -8.58
CA LEU A 220 5.59 4.76 -9.40
C LEU A 220 6.97 4.12 -9.63
N SER A 221 8.05 4.90 -9.69
CA SER A 221 9.42 4.37 -9.86
C SER A 221 9.86 3.55 -8.63
N VAL A 222 9.43 3.96 -7.44
CA VAL A 222 9.69 3.20 -6.20
C VAL A 222 8.95 1.87 -6.22
N VAL A 223 7.70 1.89 -6.69
CA VAL A 223 6.86 0.69 -6.76
C VAL A 223 7.36 -0.27 -7.83
N GLU A 224 7.81 0.23 -8.98
CA GLU A 224 8.48 -0.57 -10.02
C GLU A 224 9.64 -1.40 -9.45
N TYR A 225 10.43 -0.80 -8.56
CA TYR A 225 11.61 -1.44 -8.01
C TYR A 225 11.30 -2.58 -7.02
N ILE A 226 10.24 -2.44 -6.20
CA ILE A 226 10.00 -3.36 -5.08
C ILE A 226 8.87 -4.36 -5.34
N SER A 227 7.99 -4.11 -6.32
CA SER A 227 6.74 -4.84 -6.48
C SER A 227 6.85 -5.98 -7.50
N ASP A 228 6.00 -6.98 -7.34
CA ASP A 228 5.74 -8.04 -8.32
C ASP A 228 4.49 -7.71 -9.14
N THR A 229 3.48 -7.14 -8.49
CA THR A 229 2.20 -6.74 -9.06
C THR A 229 1.89 -5.30 -8.64
N ILE A 230 1.25 -4.54 -9.52
CA ILE A 230 0.86 -3.15 -9.24
C ILE A 230 -0.66 -3.02 -9.35
N ALA A 231 -1.27 -2.36 -8.38
CA ALA A 231 -2.66 -1.90 -8.41
C ALA A 231 -2.68 -0.37 -8.45
N ILE A 232 -3.30 0.20 -9.48
CA ILE A 232 -3.43 1.66 -9.64
C ILE A 232 -4.76 2.10 -9.06
N MET A 233 -4.72 3.05 -8.13
CA MET A 233 -5.90 3.54 -7.42
C MET A 233 -6.22 4.98 -7.79
N TYR A 234 -7.46 5.24 -8.18
CA TYR A 234 -7.98 6.56 -8.48
C TYR A 234 -9.33 6.77 -7.79
N LEU A 235 -9.46 7.84 -7.03
CA LEU A 235 -10.70 8.27 -6.36
C LEU A 235 -11.45 7.11 -5.65
N GLY A 236 -10.73 6.39 -4.79
CA GLY A 236 -11.28 5.29 -4.00
C GLY A 236 -11.41 3.95 -4.71
N ARG A 237 -11.09 3.84 -6.00
CA ARG A 237 -11.26 2.63 -6.82
C ARG A 237 -9.94 2.17 -7.43
N ILE A 238 -9.79 0.87 -7.61
CA ILE A 238 -8.73 0.32 -8.46
C ILE A 238 -9.18 0.47 -9.90
N VAL A 239 -8.32 1.09 -10.72
CA VAL A 239 -8.56 1.32 -12.14
C VAL A 239 -7.76 0.40 -13.04
N GLU A 240 -6.65 -0.14 -12.56
CA GLU A 240 -5.84 -1.11 -13.28
C GLU A 240 -5.03 -1.99 -12.31
N VAL A 241 -4.85 -3.27 -12.65
CA VAL A 241 -3.99 -4.24 -11.93
C VAL A 241 -3.26 -5.09 -12.95
N GLY A 242 -1.96 -5.29 -12.74
CA GLY A 242 -1.14 -6.16 -13.59
C GLY A 242 0.22 -6.42 -12.98
N THR A 243 1.06 -7.24 -13.64
CA THR A 243 2.48 -7.34 -13.28
C THR A 243 3.18 -6.01 -13.51
N VAL A 244 4.34 -5.82 -12.91
CA VAL A 244 5.15 -4.60 -13.14
C VAL A 244 5.41 -4.42 -14.63
N GLU A 245 5.87 -5.46 -15.33
CA GLU A 245 6.13 -5.42 -16.76
C GLU A 245 4.88 -5.02 -17.54
N THR A 246 3.74 -5.66 -17.24
CA THR A 246 2.48 -5.38 -17.96
C THR A 246 2.02 -3.93 -17.77
N ILE A 247 2.11 -3.40 -16.54
CA ILE A 247 1.70 -2.02 -16.27
C ILE A 247 2.59 -1.01 -16.98
N PHE A 248 3.91 -1.22 -16.98
CA PHE A 248 4.85 -0.26 -17.59
C PHE A 248 4.88 -0.33 -19.11
N GLU A 249 4.70 -1.50 -19.71
CA GLU A 249 4.81 -1.69 -21.16
C GLU A 249 3.46 -1.58 -21.87
N ARG A 250 2.35 -1.94 -21.21
CA ARG A 250 1.03 -2.11 -21.83
C ARG A 250 -0.12 -1.57 -20.98
N ALA A 251 0.11 -0.45 -20.27
CA ALA A 251 -0.96 0.19 -19.52
C ALA A 251 -2.22 0.36 -20.36
N ALA A 252 -3.35 -0.14 -19.88
CA ALA A 252 -4.63 -0.14 -20.58
C ALA A 252 -5.58 0.97 -20.12
N HIS A 253 -5.33 1.56 -18.93
CA HIS A 253 -6.11 2.67 -18.42
C HIS A 253 -5.40 4.01 -18.68
N PRO A 254 -6.07 5.03 -19.25
CA PRO A 254 -5.45 6.33 -19.56
C PRO A 254 -4.79 7.03 -18.37
N TYR A 255 -5.31 6.84 -17.16
CA TYR A 255 -4.71 7.38 -15.94
C TYR A 255 -3.35 6.73 -15.64
N THR A 256 -3.24 5.41 -15.81
CA THR A 256 -1.98 4.67 -15.62
C THR A 256 -0.91 5.17 -16.60
N ARG A 257 -1.27 5.34 -17.86
CA ARG A 257 -0.36 5.91 -18.89
C ARG A 257 0.13 7.29 -18.51
N ALA A 258 -0.78 8.13 -18.05
CA ALA A 258 -0.41 9.49 -17.63
C ALA A 258 0.52 9.50 -16.41
N LEU A 259 0.36 8.54 -15.46
CA LEU A 259 1.28 8.39 -14.33
C LEU A 259 2.67 7.93 -14.80
N ILE A 260 2.75 7.00 -15.77
CA ILE A 260 4.02 6.52 -16.33
C ILE A 260 4.71 7.63 -17.12
N GLU A 261 3.98 8.38 -17.97
CA GLU A 261 4.50 9.50 -18.71
C GLU A 261 5.02 10.66 -17.82
N ALA A 262 4.52 10.75 -16.58
CA ALA A 262 4.97 11.75 -15.61
C ALA A 262 6.26 11.37 -14.88
N ILE A 263 6.77 10.14 -15.05
CA ILE A 263 8.03 9.71 -14.43
C ILE A 263 9.19 10.47 -15.06
N PRO A 264 10.03 11.18 -14.27
CA PRO A 264 11.17 11.91 -14.79
C PRO A 264 12.21 10.95 -15.40
N VAL A 265 12.55 11.14 -16.67
CA VAL A 265 13.65 10.41 -17.31
C VAL A 265 14.96 11.14 -17.00
N PRO A 266 15.97 10.51 -16.40
CA PRO A 266 17.22 11.15 -16.03
C PRO A 266 18.20 11.30 -17.22
N ASP A 267 17.67 11.60 -18.43
CA ASP A 267 18.47 11.88 -19.63
C ASP A 267 18.29 13.35 -20.05
N PRO A 268 19.31 14.21 -19.83
CA PRO A 268 19.23 15.63 -20.20
C PRO A 268 19.13 15.87 -21.73
N ARG A 269 19.29 14.84 -22.55
CA ARG A 269 19.19 14.92 -24.01
C ARG A 269 17.77 14.68 -24.52
N GLN A 270 16.92 14.10 -23.68
CA GLN A 270 15.51 13.89 -23.99
C GLN A 270 14.70 15.06 -23.40
N SER A 271 14.30 15.99 -24.25
CA SER A 271 13.28 16.97 -23.87
C SER A 271 11.92 16.25 -23.85
N HIS A 272 11.59 15.59 -22.75
CA HIS A 272 10.22 15.13 -22.53
C HIS A 272 9.36 16.34 -22.17
N GLU A 273 8.46 16.73 -23.07
CA GLU A 273 7.30 17.51 -22.66
C GLU A 273 6.46 16.61 -21.74
N VAL A 274 6.65 16.77 -20.43
CA VAL A 274 5.83 16.11 -19.43
C VAL A 274 4.39 16.60 -19.66
N LYS A 275 3.54 15.76 -20.23
CA LYS A 275 2.12 16.02 -20.33
C LYS A 275 1.51 15.86 -18.95
N LEU A 276 1.46 16.96 -18.21
CA LEU A 276 0.77 16.98 -16.93
C LEU A 276 -0.73 16.67 -17.15
N LEU A 277 -1.28 15.83 -16.29
CA LEU A 277 -2.72 15.62 -16.24
C LEU A 277 -3.41 16.97 -15.98
N GLU A 278 -4.22 17.41 -16.91
CA GLU A 278 -4.96 18.67 -16.79
C GLU A 278 -6.07 18.54 -15.72
N GLY A 279 -6.26 19.60 -14.96
CA GLY A 279 -7.30 19.72 -13.95
C GLY A 279 -6.98 19.04 -12.61
N GLU A 280 -7.73 19.43 -11.59
CA GLU A 280 -7.65 18.85 -10.25
C GLU A 280 -8.43 17.54 -10.16
N ALA A 281 -8.00 16.64 -9.28
CA ALA A 281 -8.75 15.41 -9.00
C ALA A 281 -10.16 15.78 -8.43
N PRO A 282 -11.22 15.14 -8.93
CA PRO A 282 -12.56 15.35 -8.41
C PRO A 282 -12.67 15.03 -6.92
N SER A 283 -13.63 15.65 -6.24
CA SER A 283 -13.84 15.40 -4.81
C SER A 283 -14.44 14.02 -4.54
N ALA A 284 -13.85 13.28 -3.60
CA ALA A 284 -14.40 12.02 -3.09
C ALA A 284 -15.76 12.18 -2.37
N LEU A 285 -16.14 13.40 -2.02
CA LEU A 285 -17.47 13.72 -1.46
C LEU A 285 -18.56 13.73 -2.54
N SER A 286 -18.21 14.13 -3.78
CA SER A 286 -19.12 14.20 -4.92
C SER A 286 -18.40 13.66 -6.16
N PRO A 287 -18.19 12.33 -6.23
CA PRO A 287 -17.52 11.75 -7.38
C PRO A 287 -18.35 11.97 -8.65
N PRO A 288 -17.69 12.17 -9.81
CA PRO A 288 -18.40 12.32 -11.07
C PRO A 288 -19.18 11.04 -11.43
N PRO A 289 -20.28 11.15 -12.19
CA PRO A 289 -21.01 9.98 -12.67
C PRO A 289 -20.13 9.19 -13.65
N GLY A 290 -20.37 7.88 -13.76
CA GLY A 290 -19.63 7.01 -14.67
C GLY A 290 -18.18 6.79 -14.23
N CYS A 291 -17.26 6.71 -15.19
CA CYS A 291 -15.83 6.56 -14.95
C CYS A 291 -15.29 7.75 -14.13
N PRO A 292 -14.69 7.53 -12.94
CA PRO A 292 -14.21 8.65 -12.09
C PRO A 292 -13.15 9.52 -12.77
N PHE A 293 -12.41 8.96 -13.73
CA PHE A 293 -11.35 9.66 -14.46
C PHE A 293 -11.85 10.42 -15.70
N HIS A 294 -13.09 10.20 -16.17
CA HIS A 294 -13.56 10.77 -17.44
C HIS A 294 -13.40 12.29 -17.55
N PRO A 295 -13.54 13.13 -16.48
CA PRO A 295 -13.37 14.58 -16.64
C PRO A 295 -11.95 15.03 -16.97
N ARG A 296 -10.95 14.16 -16.71
CA ARG A 296 -9.51 14.41 -16.97
C ARG A 296 -8.96 13.52 -18.08
N CYS A 297 -9.78 12.65 -18.65
CA CYS A 297 -9.35 11.65 -19.62
C CYS A 297 -9.31 12.28 -21.04
N PRO A 298 -8.16 12.32 -21.72
CA PRO A 298 -8.07 12.84 -23.09
C PRO A 298 -8.79 11.95 -24.11
N PHE A 299 -9.12 10.71 -23.72
CA PHE A 299 -9.81 9.73 -24.56
C PHE A 299 -11.29 9.56 -24.19
N ALA A 300 -11.86 10.47 -23.37
CA ALA A 300 -13.23 10.34 -22.91
C ALA A 300 -14.24 10.41 -24.06
N ILE A 301 -15.24 9.54 -24.02
CA ILE A 301 -16.42 9.54 -24.89
C ILE A 301 -17.69 9.67 -24.02
N ALA A 302 -18.85 9.94 -24.63
CA ALA A 302 -20.11 10.15 -23.91
C ALA A 302 -20.44 8.98 -22.96
N ALA A 303 -20.24 7.75 -23.39
CA ALA A 303 -20.49 6.55 -22.56
C ALA A 303 -19.64 6.51 -21.27
N CYS A 304 -18.48 7.18 -21.22
CA CYS A 304 -17.66 7.23 -20.01
C CYS A 304 -18.35 7.94 -18.83
N SER A 305 -19.32 8.80 -19.10
CA SER A 305 -20.10 9.51 -18.06
C SER A 305 -21.37 8.76 -17.62
N GLU A 306 -21.74 7.67 -18.30
CA GLU A 306 -23.00 6.97 -18.07
C GLU A 306 -22.87 5.87 -17.00
N ALA A 307 -21.79 5.08 -17.05
CA ALA A 307 -21.59 3.97 -16.14
C ALA A 307 -20.15 3.87 -15.65
N VAL A 308 -19.98 3.40 -14.41
CA VAL A 308 -18.66 3.10 -13.85
C VAL A 308 -18.16 1.82 -14.50
N PRO A 309 -17.00 1.83 -15.21
CA PRO A 309 -16.46 0.61 -15.79
C PRO A 309 -16.12 -0.42 -14.70
N ALA A 310 -16.42 -1.68 -14.96
CA ALA A 310 -15.97 -2.78 -14.14
C ALA A 310 -14.45 -3.01 -14.36
N LEU A 311 -13.78 -3.53 -13.34
CA LEU A 311 -12.42 -4.02 -13.47
C LEU A 311 -12.46 -5.37 -14.18
N GLU A 312 -12.09 -5.41 -15.46
CA GLU A 312 -12.20 -6.59 -16.32
C GLU A 312 -10.88 -6.92 -16.99
N ALA A 313 -10.71 -8.17 -17.37
CA ALA A 313 -9.51 -8.62 -18.07
C ALA A 313 -9.26 -7.83 -19.36
N VAL A 314 -7.99 -7.45 -19.55
CA VAL A 314 -7.44 -7.02 -20.83
C VAL A 314 -7.03 -8.29 -21.61
N GLU A 315 -6.88 -8.21 -22.93
CA GLU A 315 -6.43 -9.37 -23.71
C GLU A 315 -5.11 -9.92 -23.15
N ALA A 316 -5.10 -11.22 -22.85
CA ALA A 316 -3.97 -11.89 -22.24
C ALA A 316 -2.77 -11.94 -23.20
N SER A 317 -1.56 -11.82 -22.65
CA SER A 317 -0.30 -12.04 -23.36
C SER A 317 0.61 -13.01 -22.59
N GLU A 318 1.67 -13.48 -23.24
CA GLU A 318 2.69 -14.34 -22.60
C GLU A 318 3.42 -13.63 -21.45
N GLU A 319 3.48 -12.28 -21.49
CA GLU A 319 4.12 -11.44 -20.47
C GLU A 319 3.34 -11.39 -19.15
N ASP A 320 2.05 -11.72 -19.16
CA ASP A 320 1.22 -11.74 -17.94
C ASP A 320 1.63 -12.84 -16.96
N ARG A 321 2.48 -13.80 -17.38
CA ARG A 321 3.04 -14.86 -16.54
C ARG A 321 2.00 -15.62 -15.70
N GLY A 322 0.80 -15.83 -16.27
CA GLY A 322 -0.32 -16.46 -15.57
C GLY A 322 -0.98 -15.59 -14.52
N ARG A 323 -0.76 -14.26 -14.55
CA ARG A 323 -1.49 -13.25 -13.77
C ARG A 323 -2.43 -12.49 -14.69
N GLU A 324 -3.58 -12.11 -14.16
CA GLU A 324 -4.57 -11.36 -14.95
C GLU A 324 -4.17 -9.88 -15.00
N HIS A 325 -4.14 -9.32 -16.22
CA HIS A 325 -4.14 -7.88 -16.44
C HIS A 325 -5.58 -7.39 -16.46
N LEU A 326 -5.95 -6.54 -15.52
CA LEU A 326 -7.32 -6.04 -15.35
C LEU A 326 -7.33 -4.52 -15.50
N ALA A 327 -8.31 -3.97 -16.23
CA ALA A 327 -8.49 -2.53 -16.36
C ALA A 327 -9.96 -2.12 -16.31
N ALA A 328 -10.25 -1.04 -15.60
CA ALA A 328 -11.58 -0.43 -15.48
C ALA A 328 -11.76 0.69 -16.54
N CYS A 329 -11.63 0.33 -17.82
CA CYS A 329 -11.79 1.24 -18.94
C CYS A 329 -12.65 0.58 -20.03
N ILE A 330 -13.71 1.27 -20.49
CA ILE A 330 -14.56 0.78 -21.58
C ILE A 330 -13.84 0.79 -22.94
N ARG A 331 -12.70 1.50 -23.03
CA ARG A 331 -11.86 1.59 -24.23
C ARG A 331 -10.54 0.85 -24.09
N LYS A 332 -10.42 -0.06 -23.11
CA LYS A 332 -9.24 -0.91 -22.98
C LYS A 332 -9.01 -1.70 -24.28
N GLY A 333 -7.77 -1.70 -24.76
CA GLY A 333 -7.41 -2.32 -26.06
C GLY A 333 -7.58 -1.45 -27.29
N GLU A 334 -8.21 -0.25 -27.19
CA GLU A 334 -8.31 0.71 -28.28
C GLU A 334 -7.32 1.87 -28.18
N ILE A 335 -6.76 2.10 -27.01
CA ILE A 335 -5.89 3.24 -26.66
C ILE A 335 -4.59 2.75 -26.05
#